data_051354c68a16e1bdc6cdf163473a24ff
#
_entry.id   051354c68a16e1bdc6cdf163473a24ff
#
_cell.length_a   1.000
_cell.length_b   1.000
_cell.length_c   1.000
_cell.angle_alpha   90.00
_cell.angle_beta   90.00
_cell.angle_gamma   90.00
#
_symmetry.space_group_name_H-M   'P 1'
#
loop_
_entity.id
_entity.type
_entity.pdbx_description
1 polymer ?
#
loop_
_entity_poly.entity_id
_entity_poly.type
_entity_poly.pdbx_seq_one_letter_code
_entity_poly.pdbx_strand_id
1 'polypeptide(L)'
;MKDLVSVIVPAYNVAPYLEQCLKSIVAQTYARLEVIVVDDGSTDASGAIAEEWAQRDPRVKVIHQPNAGLSAARNTALNVMQGAFVTFIDSDDFVAPQYVERLMQYASEADAVLCGWVNFAEADAIPAPSPGGEVRSYSAFQAVQHILYQRHGLTHSAWGRIYNARIFQQVRFPVGMLYEDLAVLMPIMQQVSRLVFVPDRLYYYRQRPGSILASFNPRRTHVLDILEDMERRAPEQWNEHLLAIRSRLLSAYFNMLRIVTDPHGAHAPIICRALTGIKRLRKSCLLDRRVRLRNKAAILLSYILPTRLLTTLLRHR
;
A
#
# COMPACT_ATOMS: atom_id res chain seq x y z
N MET A 1 -29.29 11.30 2.74
CA MET A 1 -29.10 10.26 1.68
C MET A 1 -27.71 9.67 1.87
N LYS A 2 -27.49 8.35 1.65
CA LYS A 2 -26.14 7.77 1.70
C LYS A 2 -25.30 8.32 0.54
N ASP A 3 -24.01 8.61 0.77
CA ASP A 3 -23.13 9.17 -0.25
C ASP A 3 -22.70 8.10 -1.28
N LEU A 4 -22.40 8.52 -2.51
CA LEU A 4 -21.85 7.62 -3.54
C LEU A 4 -20.38 7.31 -3.21
N VAL A 5 -19.99 6.04 -3.30
CA VAL A 5 -18.63 5.57 -3.14
C VAL A 5 -18.11 5.02 -4.47
N SER A 6 -17.00 5.54 -4.95
CA SER A 6 -16.29 5.02 -6.11
C SER A 6 -15.33 3.91 -5.67
N VAL A 7 -15.52 2.72 -6.21
CA VAL A 7 -14.63 1.57 -6.02
C VAL A 7 -13.74 1.46 -7.26
N ILE A 8 -12.45 1.70 -7.11
CA ILE A 8 -11.47 1.67 -8.21
C ILE A 8 -10.75 0.32 -8.20
N VAL A 9 -10.82 -0.38 -9.33
CA VAL A 9 -10.23 -1.72 -9.52
C VAL A 9 -9.29 -1.69 -10.73
N PRO A 10 -7.98 -1.46 -10.54
CA PRO A 10 -7.01 -1.59 -11.62
C PRO A 10 -6.78 -3.07 -11.94
N ALA A 11 -6.84 -3.46 -13.20
CA ALA A 11 -6.67 -4.83 -13.66
C ALA A 11 -5.61 -4.93 -14.75
N TYR A 12 -4.70 -5.90 -14.61
CA TYR A 12 -3.73 -6.27 -15.66
C TYR A 12 -3.31 -7.72 -15.50
N ASN A 13 -3.71 -8.57 -16.43
CA ASN A 13 -3.40 -10.01 -16.46
C ASN A 13 -3.71 -10.71 -15.12
N VAL A 14 -4.95 -10.61 -14.68
CA VAL A 14 -5.48 -11.13 -13.40
C VAL A 14 -6.73 -11.98 -13.55
N ALA A 15 -6.97 -12.52 -14.74
CA ALA A 15 -8.17 -13.32 -15.06
C ALA A 15 -8.51 -14.39 -14.00
N PRO A 16 -7.56 -15.13 -13.39
CA PRO A 16 -7.88 -16.13 -12.38
C PRO A 16 -8.54 -15.58 -11.11
N TYR A 17 -8.39 -14.27 -10.83
CA TYR A 17 -8.79 -13.66 -9.56
C TYR A 17 -9.90 -12.63 -9.70
N LEU A 18 -10.01 -11.99 -10.88
CA LEU A 18 -10.88 -10.83 -11.12
C LEU A 18 -12.37 -11.13 -10.86
N GLU A 19 -12.83 -12.33 -11.21
CA GLU A 19 -14.21 -12.77 -10.97
C GLU A 19 -14.56 -12.73 -9.47
N GLN A 20 -13.69 -13.24 -8.61
CA GLN A 20 -13.88 -13.22 -7.15
C GLN A 20 -13.83 -11.79 -6.60
N CYS A 21 -12.92 -10.99 -7.08
CA CYS A 21 -12.79 -9.57 -6.71
C CYS A 21 -14.11 -8.84 -7.00
N LEU A 22 -14.56 -8.83 -8.24
CA LEU A 22 -15.77 -8.12 -8.67
C LEU A 22 -17.03 -8.63 -7.97
N LYS A 23 -17.18 -9.97 -7.84
CA LYS A 23 -18.26 -10.57 -7.06
C LYS A 23 -18.33 -10.04 -5.63
N SER A 24 -17.18 -9.89 -4.96
CA SER A 24 -17.12 -9.37 -3.60
C SER A 24 -17.52 -7.89 -3.50
N ILE A 25 -17.25 -7.12 -4.55
CA ILE A 25 -17.56 -5.69 -4.63
C ILE A 25 -19.06 -5.48 -4.91
N VAL A 26 -19.65 -6.19 -5.85
CA VAL A 26 -21.06 -6.01 -6.18
C VAL A 26 -21.98 -6.58 -5.10
N ALA A 27 -21.49 -7.53 -4.28
CA ALA A 27 -22.18 -8.09 -3.12
C ALA A 27 -22.09 -7.25 -1.84
N GLN A 28 -21.56 -6.02 -1.91
CA GLN A 28 -21.48 -5.15 -0.74
C GLN A 28 -22.86 -4.77 -0.19
N THR A 29 -22.99 -4.77 1.15
CA THR A 29 -24.22 -4.33 1.84
C THR A 29 -24.51 -2.84 1.67
N TYR A 30 -23.50 -2.06 1.29
CA TYR A 30 -23.64 -0.64 0.92
C TYR A 30 -24.04 -0.50 -0.54
N ALA A 31 -25.28 -0.07 -0.80
CA ALA A 31 -25.87 -0.12 -2.15
C ALA A 31 -25.39 1.00 -3.11
N ARG A 32 -25.00 2.18 -2.60
CA ARG A 32 -24.63 3.34 -3.44
C ARG A 32 -23.16 3.30 -3.84
N LEU A 33 -22.86 2.44 -4.80
CA LEU A 33 -21.53 2.26 -5.37
C LEU A 33 -21.53 2.59 -6.85
N GLU A 34 -20.41 3.12 -7.34
CA GLU A 34 -19.95 2.95 -8.72
C GLU A 34 -18.63 2.15 -8.67
N VAL A 35 -18.48 1.20 -9.56
CA VAL A 35 -17.30 0.35 -9.67
C VAL A 35 -16.61 0.67 -10.98
N ILE A 36 -15.39 1.17 -10.92
CA ILE A 36 -14.60 1.56 -12.09
C ILE A 36 -13.45 0.57 -12.23
N VAL A 37 -13.62 -0.37 -13.17
CA VAL A 37 -12.56 -1.31 -13.55
C VAL A 37 -11.72 -0.67 -14.64
N VAL A 38 -10.42 -0.55 -14.43
CA VAL A 38 -9.51 -0.09 -15.49
C VAL A 38 -8.67 -1.26 -15.93
N ASP A 39 -8.97 -1.78 -17.10
CA ASP A 39 -8.15 -2.79 -17.78
C ASP A 39 -6.96 -2.11 -18.43
N ASP A 40 -5.80 -2.28 -17.83
CA ASP A 40 -4.52 -1.65 -18.22
C ASP A 40 -3.82 -2.44 -19.33
N GLY A 41 -4.58 -2.78 -20.40
CA GLY A 41 -4.06 -3.47 -21.57
C GLY A 41 -3.78 -4.95 -21.33
N SER A 42 -4.65 -5.66 -20.63
CA SER A 42 -4.53 -7.10 -20.41
C SER A 42 -4.50 -7.89 -21.72
N THR A 43 -3.70 -8.96 -21.72
CA THR A 43 -3.57 -9.91 -22.84
C THR A 43 -4.23 -11.26 -22.54
N ASP A 44 -4.73 -11.43 -21.30
CA ASP A 44 -5.51 -12.58 -20.86
C ASP A 44 -7.02 -12.29 -20.90
N ALA A 45 -7.83 -13.13 -20.28
CA ALA A 45 -9.28 -12.95 -20.22
C ALA A 45 -9.77 -11.83 -19.29
N SER A 46 -8.88 -11.04 -18.64
CA SER A 46 -9.28 -10.02 -17.65
C SER A 46 -10.24 -8.98 -18.23
N GLY A 47 -9.95 -8.47 -19.44
CA GLY A 47 -10.83 -7.50 -20.11
C GLY A 47 -12.23 -8.07 -20.40
N ALA A 48 -12.30 -9.30 -20.88
CA ALA A 48 -13.58 -9.98 -21.16
C ALA A 48 -14.39 -10.20 -19.87
N ILE A 49 -13.76 -10.63 -18.78
CA ILE A 49 -14.41 -10.79 -17.47
C ILE A 49 -14.96 -9.44 -16.96
N ALA A 50 -14.20 -8.37 -17.11
CA ALA A 50 -14.65 -7.03 -16.71
C ALA A 50 -15.90 -6.59 -17.49
N GLU A 51 -15.91 -6.79 -18.82
CA GLU A 51 -17.05 -6.47 -19.68
C GLU A 51 -18.30 -7.31 -19.35
N GLU A 52 -18.14 -8.59 -19.05
CA GLU A 52 -19.26 -9.42 -18.58
C GLU A 52 -19.89 -8.86 -17.30
N TRP A 53 -19.09 -8.39 -16.35
CA TRP A 53 -19.60 -7.77 -15.12
C TRP A 53 -20.30 -6.44 -15.39
N ALA A 54 -19.80 -5.61 -16.32
CA ALA A 54 -20.49 -4.38 -16.74
C ALA A 54 -21.84 -4.63 -17.37
N GLN A 55 -22.02 -5.76 -18.08
CA GLN A 55 -23.32 -6.18 -18.63
C GLN A 55 -24.27 -6.69 -17.54
N ARG A 56 -23.76 -7.33 -16.48
CA ARG A 56 -24.55 -7.93 -15.39
C ARG A 56 -24.99 -6.91 -14.33
N ASP A 57 -24.17 -5.90 -14.05
CA ASP A 57 -24.43 -4.91 -13.00
C ASP A 57 -24.16 -3.48 -13.50
N PRO A 58 -25.21 -2.63 -13.58
CA PRO A 58 -25.09 -1.27 -14.12
C PRO A 58 -24.19 -0.33 -13.28
N ARG A 59 -23.79 -0.75 -12.08
CA ARG A 59 -22.82 0.00 -11.25
C ARG A 59 -21.39 -0.18 -11.74
N VAL A 60 -21.11 -1.22 -12.54
CA VAL A 60 -19.77 -1.54 -13.04
C VAL A 60 -19.54 -0.84 -14.38
N LYS A 61 -18.45 -0.09 -14.45
CA LYS A 61 -17.99 0.60 -15.68
C LYS A 61 -16.58 0.10 -15.99
N VAL A 62 -16.29 -0.18 -17.24
CA VAL A 62 -14.96 -0.63 -17.70
C VAL A 62 -14.31 0.46 -18.53
N ILE A 63 -13.01 0.65 -18.31
CA ILE A 63 -12.17 1.53 -19.13
C ILE A 63 -10.99 0.68 -19.59
N HIS A 64 -10.82 0.55 -20.90
CA HIS A 64 -9.63 -0.06 -21.49
C HIS A 64 -8.60 1.01 -21.84
N GLN A 65 -7.35 0.77 -21.48
CA GLN A 65 -6.24 1.63 -21.87
C GLN A 65 -5.01 0.81 -22.27
N PRO A 66 -4.11 1.35 -23.10
CA PRO A 66 -2.79 0.74 -23.31
C PRO A 66 -2.06 0.63 -21.97
N ASN A 67 -1.30 -0.48 -21.77
CA ASN A 67 -0.59 -0.72 -20.52
C ASN A 67 0.33 0.47 -20.16
N ALA A 68 0.02 1.11 -19.05
CA ALA A 68 0.77 2.24 -18.50
C ALA A 68 1.11 2.06 -17.01
N GLY A 69 0.72 0.91 -16.42
CA GLY A 69 1.00 0.49 -15.05
C GLY A 69 -0.03 0.93 -14.03
N LEU A 70 0.05 0.33 -12.85
CA LEU A 70 -0.91 0.44 -11.74
C LEU A 70 -1.28 1.89 -11.38
N SER A 71 -0.30 2.79 -11.30
CA SER A 71 -0.51 4.21 -11.03
C SER A 71 -1.35 4.89 -12.11
N ALA A 72 -1.09 4.59 -13.37
CA ALA A 72 -1.84 5.15 -14.49
C ALA A 72 -3.29 4.66 -14.46
N ALA A 73 -3.52 3.37 -14.25
CA ALA A 73 -4.86 2.81 -14.14
C ALA A 73 -5.66 3.45 -12.98
N ARG A 74 -5.06 3.61 -11.80
CA ARG A 74 -5.71 4.32 -10.68
C ARG A 74 -6.01 5.78 -11.02
N ASN A 75 -5.08 6.48 -11.66
CA ASN A 75 -5.28 7.89 -12.07
C ASN A 75 -6.37 8.03 -13.13
N THR A 76 -6.47 7.11 -14.09
CA THR A 76 -7.55 7.08 -15.09
C THR A 76 -8.91 7.00 -14.41
N ALA A 77 -9.08 6.08 -13.45
CA ALA A 77 -10.33 5.97 -12.68
C ALA A 77 -10.62 7.23 -11.85
N LEU A 78 -9.60 7.81 -11.19
CA LEU A 78 -9.73 9.05 -10.42
C LEU A 78 -10.21 10.25 -11.27
N ASN A 79 -9.93 10.25 -12.56
CA ASN A 79 -10.35 11.35 -13.46
C ASN A 79 -11.83 11.29 -13.84
N VAL A 80 -12.47 10.11 -13.70
CA VAL A 80 -13.87 9.90 -14.13
C VAL A 80 -14.82 9.55 -12.97
N MET A 81 -14.28 9.29 -11.77
CA MET A 81 -15.08 8.96 -10.59
C MET A 81 -16.03 10.09 -10.22
N GLN A 82 -17.20 9.72 -9.67
CA GLN A 82 -18.26 10.67 -9.28
C GLN A 82 -18.59 10.59 -7.78
N GLY A 83 -18.02 9.61 -7.06
CA GLY A 83 -18.28 9.40 -5.63
C GLY A 83 -17.71 10.53 -4.77
N ALA A 84 -18.42 10.85 -3.69
CA ALA A 84 -17.91 11.71 -2.63
C ALA A 84 -16.78 11.04 -1.82
N PHE A 85 -16.73 9.72 -1.88
CA PHE A 85 -15.70 8.88 -1.29
C PHE A 85 -15.12 7.91 -2.33
N VAL A 86 -13.87 7.48 -2.11
CA VAL A 86 -13.18 6.54 -3.00
C VAL A 86 -12.46 5.47 -2.21
N THR A 87 -12.51 4.25 -2.70
CA THR A 87 -11.71 3.11 -2.22
C THR A 87 -11.01 2.43 -3.38
N PHE A 88 -9.82 1.89 -3.13
CA PHE A 88 -9.05 1.10 -4.09
C PHE A 88 -9.07 -0.36 -3.65
N ILE A 89 -9.35 -1.26 -4.58
CA ILE A 89 -9.31 -2.71 -4.36
C ILE A 89 -8.42 -3.29 -5.46
N ASP A 90 -7.34 -3.95 -5.06
CA ASP A 90 -6.47 -4.62 -6.03
C ASP A 90 -7.20 -5.84 -6.61
N SER A 91 -7.11 -6.03 -7.91
CA SER A 91 -7.96 -6.98 -8.67
C SER A 91 -7.66 -8.45 -8.40
N ASP A 92 -6.58 -8.76 -7.69
CA ASP A 92 -6.26 -10.10 -7.19
C ASP A 92 -6.71 -10.35 -5.74
N ASP A 93 -7.30 -9.33 -5.09
CA ASP A 93 -7.82 -9.37 -3.72
C ASP A 93 -9.36 -9.43 -3.71
N PHE A 94 -9.94 -9.51 -2.52
CA PHE A 94 -11.39 -9.37 -2.32
C PHE A 94 -11.72 -8.80 -0.94
N VAL A 95 -12.98 -8.44 -0.73
CA VAL A 95 -13.42 -7.75 0.50
C VAL A 95 -14.62 -8.44 1.14
N ALA A 96 -14.76 -8.26 2.45
CA ALA A 96 -15.93 -8.74 3.18
C ALA A 96 -17.22 -8.01 2.73
N PRO A 97 -18.40 -8.64 2.80
CA PRO A 97 -19.66 -8.02 2.33
C PRO A 97 -19.98 -6.67 2.98
N GLN A 98 -19.57 -6.44 4.22
CA GLN A 98 -19.79 -5.21 4.99
C GLN A 98 -18.62 -4.20 4.92
N TYR A 99 -17.62 -4.42 4.04
CA TYR A 99 -16.42 -3.59 3.98
C TYR A 99 -16.72 -2.11 3.79
N VAL A 100 -17.47 -1.76 2.75
CA VAL A 100 -17.80 -0.36 2.48
C VAL A 100 -18.72 0.21 3.56
N GLU A 101 -19.76 -0.53 3.96
CA GLU A 101 -20.71 -0.08 4.97
C GLU A 101 -20.03 0.22 6.30
N ARG A 102 -19.14 -0.66 6.74
CA ARG A 102 -18.41 -0.52 8.01
C ARG A 102 -17.47 0.69 8.01
N LEU A 103 -16.78 0.95 6.91
CA LEU A 103 -15.91 2.13 6.79
C LEU A 103 -16.72 3.42 6.69
N MET A 104 -17.84 3.41 5.96
CA MET A 104 -18.72 4.56 5.81
C MET A 104 -19.39 5.01 7.11
N GLN A 105 -19.47 4.16 8.15
CA GLN A 105 -19.95 4.56 9.47
C GLN A 105 -19.12 5.68 10.10
N TYR A 106 -17.85 5.81 9.71
CA TYR A 106 -16.91 6.81 10.24
C TYR A 106 -16.50 7.88 9.21
N ALA A 107 -16.98 7.77 7.97
CA ALA A 107 -16.55 8.64 6.88
C ALA A 107 -17.00 10.09 7.01
N SER A 108 -18.08 10.36 7.77
CA SER A 108 -18.53 11.73 8.10
C SER A 108 -17.62 12.43 9.12
N GLU A 109 -16.83 11.67 9.89
CA GLU A 109 -16.00 12.19 10.98
C GLU A 109 -14.50 12.19 10.63
N ALA A 110 -14.13 11.59 9.50
CA ALA A 110 -12.73 11.40 9.11
C ALA A 110 -12.52 11.59 7.61
N ASP A 111 -11.34 12.08 7.24
CA ASP A 111 -10.94 12.23 5.84
C ASP A 111 -10.50 10.91 5.21
N ALA A 112 -10.06 9.97 6.06
CA ALA A 112 -9.72 8.61 5.67
C ALA A 112 -10.09 7.61 6.78
N VAL A 113 -10.65 6.46 6.38
CA VAL A 113 -11.00 5.37 7.29
C VAL A 113 -10.35 4.09 6.78
N LEU A 114 -9.57 3.43 7.62
CA LEU A 114 -8.83 2.20 7.31
C LEU A 114 -9.43 1.01 8.05
N CYS A 115 -9.35 -0.18 7.46
CA CYS A 115 -9.66 -1.43 8.16
C CYS A 115 -8.44 -2.33 8.35
N GLY A 116 -8.61 -3.38 9.17
CA GLY A 116 -7.70 -4.51 9.25
C GLY A 116 -7.79 -5.39 8.00
N TRP A 117 -6.77 -6.25 7.79
CA TRP A 117 -6.72 -7.19 6.67
C TRP A 117 -6.28 -8.58 7.12
N VAL A 118 -6.50 -9.55 6.24
CA VAL A 118 -6.03 -10.93 6.38
C VAL A 118 -5.16 -11.27 5.17
N ASN A 119 -3.98 -11.81 5.43
CA ASN A 119 -3.21 -12.46 4.38
C ASN A 119 -3.72 -13.89 4.21
N PHE A 120 -3.96 -14.33 2.99
CA PHE A 120 -4.34 -15.71 2.69
C PHE A 120 -3.63 -16.21 1.43
N ALA A 121 -3.35 -17.50 1.39
CA ALA A 121 -2.92 -18.21 0.20
C ALA A 121 -4.13 -18.98 -0.40
N GLU A 122 -4.05 -19.34 -1.67
CA GLU A 122 -5.17 -19.96 -2.38
C GLU A 122 -5.61 -21.31 -1.80
N ALA A 123 -4.68 -22.02 -1.14
CA ALA A 123 -4.96 -23.26 -0.44
C ALA A 123 -5.59 -23.09 0.96
N ASP A 124 -5.64 -21.86 1.46
CA ASP A 124 -6.15 -21.59 2.81
C ASP A 124 -7.68 -21.50 2.80
N ALA A 125 -8.31 -21.95 3.88
CA ALA A 125 -9.70 -21.61 4.14
C ALA A 125 -9.82 -20.08 4.33
N ILE A 126 -10.78 -19.46 3.66
CA ILE A 126 -11.04 -18.02 3.77
C ILE A 126 -11.51 -17.74 5.21
N PRO A 127 -10.74 -16.99 6.02
CA PRO A 127 -11.15 -16.68 7.38
C PRO A 127 -12.42 -15.84 7.38
N ALA A 128 -13.34 -16.13 8.29
CA ALA A 128 -14.50 -15.28 8.49
C ALA A 128 -14.08 -13.86 8.88
N PRO A 129 -14.83 -12.81 8.46
CA PRO A 129 -14.62 -11.47 8.96
C PRO A 129 -14.68 -11.47 10.49
N SER A 130 -13.67 -10.95 11.16
CA SER A 130 -13.66 -10.94 12.61
C SER A 130 -13.56 -9.50 13.14
N PRO A 131 -14.32 -9.16 14.19
CA PRO A 131 -14.14 -7.89 14.91
C PRO A 131 -12.70 -7.79 15.40
N GLY A 132 -12.06 -6.66 15.16
CA GLY A 132 -10.64 -6.47 15.46
C GLY A 132 -10.35 -5.77 16.79
N GLY A 133 -11.35 -5.44 17.58
CA GLY A 133 -11.21 -4.68 18.83
C GLY A 133 -11.68 -3.22 18.73
N GLU A 134 -11.06 -2.31 19.48
CA GLU A 134 -11.49 -0.91 19.60
C GLU A 134 -11.12 -0.08 18.36
N VAL A 135 -12.07 0.72 17.88
CA VAL A 135 -11.86 1.70 16.82
C VAL A 135 -11.00 2.85 17.35
N ARG A 136 -10.01 3.25 16.59
CA ARG A 136 -9.05 4.28 17.00
C ARG A 136 -9.02 5.45 16.02
N SER A 137 -8.94 6.64 16.56
CA SER A 137 -8.79 7.87 15.79
C SER A 137 -7.39 8.43 15.92
N TYR A 138 -6.86 8.94 14.83
CA TYR A 138 -5.52 9.52 14.74
C TYR A 138 -5.56 10.87 14.03
N SER A 139 -4.77 11.84 14.49
CA SER A 139 -4.42 12.98 13.65
C SER A 139 -3.52 12.53 12.50
N ALA A 140 -3.41 13.33 11.44
CA ALA A 140 -2.48 13.04 10.34
C ALA A 140 -1.05 12.81 10.86
N PHE A 141 -0.60 13.64 11.80
CA PHE A 141 0.70 13.49 12.45
C PHE A 141 0.89 12.09 13.07
N GLN A 142 -0.06 11.66 13.91
CA GLN A 142 0.00 10.35 14.56
C GLN A 142 -0.04 9.20 13.55
N ALA A 143 -0.91 9.31 12.53
CA ALA A 143 -1.03 8.31 11.47
C ALA A 143 0.31 8.15 10.71
N VAL A 144 0.94 9.24 10.28
CA VAL A 144 2.25 9.21 9.61
C VAL A 144 3.31 8.57 10.50
N GLN A 145 3.36 8.93 11.81
CA GLN A 145 4.30 8.33 12.74
C GLN A 145 4.11 6.80 12.81
N HIS A 146 2.88 6.32 12.98
CA HIS A 146 2.60 4.88 13.06
C HIS A 146 2.89 4.15 11.75
N ILE A 147 2.54 4.72 10.60
CA ILE A 147 2.81 4.14 9.28
C ILE A 147 4.32 4.02 9.05
N LEU A 148 5.09 5.08 9.26
CA LEU A 148 6.52 5.10 9.00
C LEU A 148 7.31 4.21 9.99
N TYR A 149 6.94 4.20 11.28
CA TYR A 149 7.50 3.26 12.26
C TYR A 149 6.94 1.84 12.11
N GLN A 150 5.95 1.61 11.22
CA GLN A 150 5.29 0.33 10.98
C GLN A 150 4.68 -0.27 12.26
N ARG A 151 3.85 0.51 12.93
CA ARG A 151 3.20 0.16 14.21
C ARG A 151 1.68 0.16 14.09
N HIS A 152 1.01 -0.50 15.01
CA HIS A 152 -0.45 -0.48 15.21
C HIS A 152 -1.28 -0.94 14.01
N GLY A 153 -0.72 -1.70 13.08
CA GLY A 153 -1.45 -2.19 11.92
C GLY A 153 -1.76 -1.13 10.85
N LEU A 154 -1.25 0.11 10.99
CA LEU A 154 -1.40 1.12 9.96
C LEU A 154 -0.37 0.88 8.84
N THR A 155 -0.84 0.94 7.59
CA THR A 155 -0.02 0.78 6.39
C THR A 155 -0.09 2.03 5.51
N HIS A 156 0.78 2.10 4.50
CA HIS A 156 0.71 3.12 3.44
C HIS A 156 -0.02 2.62 2.19
N SER A 157 -0.48 1.35 2.17
CA SER A 157 -1.20 0.76 1.03
C SER A 157 -2.40 1.61 0.61
N ALA A 158 -2.68 1.69 -0.68
CA ALA A 158 -3.85 2.37 -1.20
C ALA A 158 -5.15 1.61 -0.86
N TRP A 159 -5.09 0.28 -0.82
CA TRP A 159 -6.21 -0.62 -0.50
C TRP A 159 -6.52 -0.68 1.01
N GLY A 160 -7.65 -1.30 1.34
CA GLY A 160 -8.10 -1.51 2.72
C GLY A 160 -8.55 -0.23 3.42
N ARG A 161 -8.98 0.78 2.65
CA ARG A 161 -9.42 2.06 3.18
C ARG A 161 -10.37 2.79 2.26
N ILE A 162 -11.11 3.72 2.85
CA ILE A 162 -11.92 4.68 2.12
C ILE A 162 -11.40 6.09 2.40
N TYR A 163 -11.42 6.95 1.38
CA TYR A 163 -10.97 8.32 1.46
C TYR A 163 -12.08 9.28 1.06
N ASN A 164 -12.09 10.47 1.63
CA ASN A 164 -12.82 11.58 1.04
C ASN A 164 -12.22 11.90 -0.33
N ALA A 165 -13.05 11.93 -1.37
CA ALA A 165 -12.61 12.08 -2.76
C ALA A 165 -11.87 13.40 -3.02
N ARG A 166 -12.12 14.46 -2.21
CA ARG A 166 -11.42 15.76 -2.31
C ARG A 166 -9.89 15.63 -2.24
N ILE A 167 -9.37 14.63 -1.54
CA ILE A 167 -7.93 14.37 -1.42
C ILE A 167 -7.32 14.20 -2.80
N PHE A 168 -7.99 13.47 -3.67
CA PHE A 168 -7.52 13.16 -5.01
C PHE A 168 -7.80 14.26 -6.07
N GLN A 169 -8.31 15.41 -5.67
CA GLN A 169 -8.31 16.60 -6.54
C GLN A 169 -6.88 17.14 -6.75
N GLN A 170 -6.01 16.98 -5.75
CA GLN A 170 -4.63 17.48 -5.77
C GLN A 170 -3.58 16.36 -5.78
N VAL A 171 -3.95 15.12 -5.43
CA VAL A 171 -3.02 13.99 -5.33
C VAL A 171 -3.22 13.03 -6.50
N ARG A 172 -2.11 12.61 -7.13
CA ARG A 172 -2.08 11.58 -8.18
C ARG A 172 -0.94 10.60 -7.91
N PHE A 173 -1.17 9.34 -8.25
CA PHE A 173 -0.13 8.31 -8.14
C PHE A 173 0.96 8.53 -9.19
N PRO A 174 2.26 8.48 -8.84
CA PRO A 174 3.35 8.66 -9.79
C PRO A 174 3.43 7.47 -10.76
N VAL A 175 3.32 7.77 -12.05
CA VAL A 175 3.38 6.75 -13.12
C VAL A 175 4.79 6.20 -13.25
N GLY A 176 4.91 4.88 -13.52
CA GLY A 176 6.18 4.20 -13.74
C GLY A 176 6.98 3.86 -12.47
N MET A 177 6.45 4.14 -11.29
CA MET A 177 7.11 3.90 -10.01
C MET A 177 6.52 2.68 -9.28
N LEU A 178 7.37 1.83 -8.69
CA LEU A 178 6.93 0.88 -7.66
C LEU A 178 6.86 1.59 -6.30
N TYR A 179 5.99 1.10 -5.40
CA TYR A 179 5.69 1.73 -4.11
C TYR A 179 5.05 3.13 -4.27
N GLU A 180 4.20 3.25 -5.28
CA GLU A 180 3.45 4.45 -5.61
C GLU A 180 2.57 4.93 -4.44
N ASP A 181 2.09 3.99 -3.64
CA ASP A 181 1.32 4.22 -2.41
C ASP A 181 2.18 4.89 -1.31
N LEU A 182 3.44 4.48 -1.17
CA LEU A 182 4.38 5.14 -0.27
C LEU A 182 4.75 6.54 -0.78
N ALA A 183 4.87 6.72 -2.09
CA ALA A 183 5.20 8.02 -2.69
C ALA A 183 4.12 9.07 -2.45
N VAL A 184 2.84 8.65 -2.44
CA VAL A 184 1.70 9.55 -2.18
C VAL A 184 1.34 9.68 -0.70
N LEU A 185 2.01 8.97 0.21
CA LEU A 185 1.70 9.00 1.65
C LEU A 185 1.69 10.43 2.20
N MET A 186 2.77 11.18 2.03
CA MET A 186 2.87 12.54 2.58
C MET A 186 1.91 13.51 1.88
N PRO A 187 1.79 13.56 0.54
CA PRO A 187 0.76 14.34 -0.13
C PRO A 187 -0.67 14.05 0.34
N ILE A 188 -1.03 12.78 0.54
CA ILE A 188 -2.34 12.40 1.09
C ILE A 188 -2.50 12.93 2.52
N MET A 189 -1.52 12.70 3.38
CA MET A 189 -1.61 13.09 4.78
C MET A 189 -1.63 14.60 5.01
N GLN A 190 -1.13 15.40 4.07
CA GLN A 190 -1.28 16.86 4.08
C GLN A 190 -2.74 17.30 3.84
N GLN A 191 -3.57 16.46 3.21
CA GLN A 191 -4.99 16.71 2.97
C GLN A 191 -5.90 16.09 4.06
N VAL A 192 -5.32 15.32 4.98
CA VAL A 192 -6.03 14.59 6.05
C VAL A 192 -5.86 15.34 7.37
N SER A 193 -6.96 15.66 8.03
CA SER A 193 -6.97 16.15 9.40
C SER A 193 -7.15 15.02 10.39
N ARG A 194 -8.06 14.10 10.08
CA ARG A 194 -8.42 12.96 10.93
C ARG A 194 -8.48 11.66 10.13
N LEU A 195 -7.88 10.63 10.69
CA LEU A 195 -7.89 9.26 10.19
C LEU A 195 -8.50 8.35 11.26
N VAL A 196 -9.40 7.45 10.85
CA VAL A 196 -9.97 6.42 11.74
C VAL A 196 -9.47 5.05 11.31
N PHE A 197 -9.06 4.23 12.26
CA PHE A 197 -8.71 2.83 12.06
C PHE A 197 -9.75 1.93 12.71
N VAL A 198 -10.47 1.19 11.88
CA VAL A 198 -11.42 0.13 12.23
C VAL A 198 -10.64 -1.19 12.20
N PRO A 199 -10.39 -1.83 13.34
CA PRO A 199 -9.51 -3.01 13.38
C PRO A 199 -10.16 -4.28 12.82
N ASP A 200 -11.43 -4.21 12.41
CA ASP A 200 -12.16 -5.32 11.77
C ASP A 200 -11.42 -5.76 10.50
N ARG A 201 -11.24 -7.07 10.35
CA ARG A 201 -10.53 -7.66 9.22
C ARG A 201 -11.48 -7.81 8.03
N LEU A 202 -11.53 -6.78 7.20
CA LEU A 202 -12.51 -6.67 6.10
C LEU A 202 -11.89 -6.77 4.71
N TYR A 203 -10.58 -6.72 4.62
CA TYR A 203 -9.82 -6.81 3.37
C TYR A 203 -9.02 -8.10 3.34
N TYR A 204 -9.13 -8.89 2.26
CA TYR A 204 -8.45 -10.17 2.07
C TYR A 204 -7.33 -10.00 1.04
N TYR A 205 -6.10 -9.89 1.56
CA TYR A 205 -4.91 -9.71 0.75
C TYR A 205 -4.33 -11.04 0.32
N ARG A 206 -4.37 -11.32 -0.99
CA ARG A 206 -3.94 -12.60 -1.58
C ARG A 206 -2.42 -12.68 -1.68
N GLN A 207 -1.88 -13.79 -1.17
CA GLN A 207 -0.47 -14.16 -1.36
C GLN A 207 -0.38 -15.11 -2.55
N ARG A 208 0.14 -14.63 -3.69
CA ARG A 208 0.24 -15.46 -4.91
C ARG A 208 1.66 -15.51 -5.46
N PRO A 209 2.06 -16.63 -6.12
CA PRO A 209 3.26 -16.66 -6.95
C PRO A 209 3.17 -15.60 -8.06
N GLY A 210 4.30 -14.96 -8.36
CA GLY A 210 4.35 -13.95 -9.42
C GLY A 210 3.86 -12.56 -9.02
N SER A 211 3.57 -12.30 -7.73
CA SER A 211 3.34 -10.93 -7.26
C SER A 211 4.55 -10.03 -7.53
N ILE A 212 4.32 -8.75 -7.79
CA ILE A 212 5.36 -7.75 -8.15
C ILE A 212 6.54 -7.75 -7.17
N LEU A 213 6.28 -8.07 -5.91
CA LEU A 213 7.28 -8.10 -4.84
C LEU A 213 7.79 -9.51 -4.50
N ALA A 214 7.40 -10.56 -5.23
CA ALA A 214 7.81 -11.94 -4.93
C ALA A 214 9.32 -12.17 -5.20
N SER A 215 9.88 -11.52 -6.23
CA SER A 215 11.29 -11.62 -6.60
C SER A 215 11.97 -10.25 -6.59
N PHE A 216 13.30 -10.27 -6.52
CA PHE A 216 14.06 -9.03 -6.69
C PHE A 216 14.07 -8.62 -8.17
N ASN A 217 13.77 -7.34 -8.40
CA ASN A 217 14.08 -6.64 -9.64
C ASN A 217 14.65 -5.23 -9.30
N PRO A 218 15.45 -4.61 -10.17
CA PRO A 218 16.08 -3.31 -9.89
C PRO A 218 15.09 -2.18 -9.55
N ARG A 219 13.86 -2.21 -10.10
CA ARG A 219 12.82 -1.20 -9.77
C ARG A 219 12.41 -1.19 -8.29
N ARG A 220 12.73 -2.25 -7.53
CA ARG A 220 12.51 -2.27 -6.08
C ARG A 220 13.36 -1.24 -5.32
N THR A 221 14.40 -0.66 -5.97
CA THR A 221 15.15 0.47 -5.39
C THR A 221 14.33 1.77 -5.32
N HIS A 222 13.22 1.88 -6.03
CA HIS A 222 12.32 3.04 -5.94
C HIS A 222 11.88 3.34 -4.49
N VAL A 223 11.80 2.33 -3.61
CA VAL A 223 11.54 2.56 -2.19
C VAL A 223 12.63 3.41 -1.52
N LEU A 224 13.88 3.26 -1.95
CA LEU A 224 14.98 4.08 -1.45
C LEU A 224 14.89 5.50 -2.02
N ASP A 225 14.60 5.63 -3.31
CA ASP A 225 14.47 6.93 -3.98
C ASP A 225 13.37 7.78 -3.33
N ILE A 226 12.21 7.16 -3.06
CA ILE A 226 11.07 7.79 -2.39
C ILE A 226 11.45 8.25 -0.97
N LEU A 227 12.03 7.35 -0.17
CA LEU A 227 12.32 7.65 1.23
C LEU A 227 13.51 8.60 1.40
N GLU A 228 14.50 8.56 0.53
CA GLU A 228 15.60 9.53 0.50
C GLU A 228 15.11 10.91 0.07
N ASP A 229 14.18 10.98 -0.90
CA ASP A 229 13.52 12.23 -1.26
C ASP A 229 12.70 12.80 -0.10
N MET A 230 11.93 11.95 0.58
CA MET A 230 11.21 12.36 1.79
C MET A 230 12.18 12.88 2.87
N GLU A 231 13.31 12.19 3.11
CA GLU A 231 14.31 12.64 4.09
C GLU A 231 14.92 13.99 3.71
N ARG A 232 15.22 14.18 2.43
CA ARG A 232 15.82 15.43 1.92
C ARG A 232 14.88 16.62 2.08
N ARG A 233 13.58 16.43 1.82
CA ARG A 233 12.56 17.48 1.94
C ARG A 233 12.02 17.69 3.35
N ALA A 234 12.21 16.72 4.24
CA ALA A 234 11.65 16.74 5.58
C ALA A 234 12.04 17.99 6.42
N PRO A 235 13.28 18.51 6.40
CA PRO A 235 13.63 19.70 7.20
C PRO A 235 12.76 20.93 6.91
N GLU A 236 12.30 21.09 5.67
CA GLU A 236 11.48 22.21 5.24
C GLU A 236 9.98 21.93 5.31
N GLN A 237 9.57 20.69 5.00
CA GLN A 237 8.17 20.37 4.81
C GLN A 237 7.57 19.50 5.92
N TRP A 238 8.39 18.62 6.54
CA TRP A 238 7.92 17.56 7.47
C TRP A 238 8.93 17.28 8.58
N ASN A 239 9.54 18.32 9.13
CA ASN A 239 10.63 18.18 10.13
C ASN A 239 10.25 17.29 11.32
N GLU A 240 9.00 17.38 11.77
CA GLU A 240 8.47 16.55 12.86
C GLU A 240 8.43 15.05 12.52
N HIS A 241 8.48 14.68 11.24
CA HIS A 241 8.52 13.29 10.79
C HIS A 241 9.92 12.77 10.43
N LEU A 242 10.95 13.59 10.49
CA LEU A 242 12.31 13.26 10.03
C LEU A 242 12.85 11.97 10.65
N LEU A 243 12.68 11.75 11.95
CA LEU A 243 13.14 10.52 12.62
C LEU A 243 12.35 9.30 12.18
N ALA A 244 11.03 9.43 11.94
CA ALA A 244 10.19 8.35 11.45
C ALA A 244 10.56 7.96 10.01
N ILE A 245 10.81 8.96 9.15
CA ILE A 245 11.30 8.77 7.78
C ILE A 245 12.65 8.05 7.80
N ARG A 246 13.58 8.47 8.61
CA ARG A 246 14.90 7.82 8.79
C ARG A 246 14.78 6.38 9.27
N SER A 247 13.87 6.10 10.19
CA SER A 247 13.59 4.74 10.65
C SER A 247 13.04 3.85 9.53
N ARG A 248 12.14 4.38 8.70
CA ARG A 248 11.59 3.66 7.55
C ARG A 248 12.64 3.42 6.48
N LEU A 249 13.45 4.42 6.16
CA LEU A 249 14.56 4.35 5.21
C LEU A 249 15.61 3.34 5.67
N LEU A 250 15.99 3.34 6.96
CA LEU A 250 16.89 2.33 7.51
C LEU A 250 16.34 0.91 7.34
N SER A 251 15.03 0.72 7.58
CA SER A 251 14.38 -0.57 7.34
C SER A 251 14.44 -0.98 5.86
N ALA A 252 14.29 -0.03 4.95
CA ALA A 252 14.39 -0.27 3.51
C ALA A 252 15.82 -0.66 3.11
N TYR A 253 16.85 -0.02 3.63
CA TYR A 253 18.23 -0.41 3.40
C TYR A 253 18.54 -1.83 3.88
N PHE A 254 18.12 -2.21 5.09
CA PHE A 254 18.28 -3.59 5.56
C PHE A 254 17.50 -4.58 4.69
N ASN A 255 16.31 -4.21 4.22
CA ASN A 255 15.55 -5.05 3.31
C ASN A 255 16.26 -5.23 1.96
N MET A 256 16.89 -4.18 1.40
CA MET A 256 17.69 -4.31 0.18
C MET A 256 18.84 -5.32 0.37
N LEU A 257 19.59 -5.24 1.48
CA LEU A 257 20.65 -6.22 1.78
C LEU A 257 20.12 -7.65 1.89
N ARG A 258 18.88 -7.82 2.34
CA ARG A 258 18.22 -9.13 2.45
C ARG A 258 17.82 -9.72 1.10
N ILE A 259 17.23 -8.92 0.21
CA ILE A 259 16.60 -9.41 -1.02
C ILE A 259 17.53 -9.38 -2.24
N VAL A 260 18.56 -8.51 -2.24
CA VAL A 260 19.49 -8.41 -3.36
C VAL A 260 20.46 -9.58 -3.33
N THR A 261 20.35 -10.49 -4.28
CA THR A 261 21.35 -11.51 -4.55
C THR A 261 22.28 -10.99 -5.62
N ASP A 262 23.59 -11.05 -5.40
CA ASP A 262 24.59 -10.51 -6.33
C ASP A 262 25.76 -11.47 -6.53
N PRO A 263 25.53 -12.65 -7.15
CA PRO A 263 26.59 -13.62 -7.36
C PRO A 263 27.68 -13.13 -8.32
N HIS A 264 27.39 -12.14 -9.17
CA HIS A 264 28.28 -11.69 -10.24
C HIS A 264 28.69 -10.19 -10.10
N GLY A 265 28.35 -9.52 -8.98
CA GLY A 265 28.70 -8.12 -8.75
C GLY A 265 27.83 -7.09 -9.50
N ALA A 266 26.81 -7.51 -10.24
CA ALA A 266 25.94 -6.63 -11.04
C ALA A 266 25.13 -5.64 -10.18
N HIS A 267 24.85 -5.98 -8.92
CA HIS A 267 24.06 -5.17 -7.99
C HIS A 267 24.90 -4.51 -6.89
N ALA A 268 26.23 -4.54 -7.02
CA ALA A 268 27.15 -3.92 -6.06
C ALA A 268 26.81 -2.45 -5.74
N PRO A 269 26.38 -1.59 -6.69
CA PRO A 269 25.97 -0.22 -6.39
C PRO A 269 24.78 -0.13 -5.41
N ILE A 270 23.79 -1.03 -5.52
CA ILE A 270 22.63 -1.08 -4.64
C ILE A 270 23.05 -1.47 -3.23
N ILE A 271 23.91 -2.48 -3.11
CA ILE A 271 24.45 -2.94 -1.82
C ILE A 271 25.29 -1.83 -1.18
N CYS A 272 26.14 -1.16 -1.95
CA CYS A 272 26.97 -0.04 -1.46
C CYS A 272 26.08 1.12 -0.96
N ARG A 273 25.05 1.52 -1.71
CA ARG A 273 24.06 2.54 -1.31
C ARG A 273 23.41 2.16 0.01
N ALA A 274 22.93 0.93 0.15
CA ALA A 274 22.29 0.45 1.37
C ALA A 274 23.25 0.48 2.59
N LEU A 275 24.49 0.02 2.43
CA LEU A 275 25.50 0.02 3.49
C LEU A 275 25.88 1.44 3.94
N THR A 276 26.07 2.34 2.99
CA THR A 276 26.36 3.76 3.25
C THR A 276 25.19 4.41 4.02
N GLY A 277 23.95 4.16 3.57
CA GLY A 277 22.77 4.65 4.24
C GLY A 277 22.61 4.10 5.68
N ILE A 278 22.87 2.81 5.89
CA ILE A 278 22.87 2.20 7.23
C ILE A 278 23.90 2.87 8.13
N LYS A 279 25.14 3.03 7.67
CA LYS A 279 26.21 3.68 8.45
C LYS A 279 25.83 5.11 8.85
N ARG A 280 25.20 5.86 7.95
CA ARG A 280 24.75 7.23 8.19
C ARG A 280 23.63 7.31 9.23
N LEU A 281 22.63 6.41 9.16
CA LEU A 281 21.41 6.50 9.97
C LEU A 281 21.44 5.71 11.28
N ARG A 282 22.33 4.71 11.41
CA ARG A 282 22.30 3.76 12.53
C ARG A 282 22.34 4.40 13.92
N LYS A 283 23.14 5.47 14.13
CA LYS A 283 23.24 6.15 15.43
C LYS A 283 21.92 6.81 15.84
N SER A 284 21.33 7.64 14.98
CA SER A 284 20.08 8.34 15.26
C SER A 284 18.91 7.36 15.46
N CYS A 285 18.84 6.31 14.63
CA CYS A 285 17.79 5.28 14.76
C CYS A 285 17.97 4.37 15.98
N LEU A 286 19.20 4.11 16.44
CA LEU A 286 19.44 3.32 17.65
C LEU A 286 18.92 4.05 18.90
N LEU A 287 19.12 5.36 18.97
CA LEU A 287 18.71 6.22 20.08
C LEU A 287 17.19 6.47 20.10
N ASP A 288 16.50 6.40 18.97
CA ASP A 288 15.05 6.60 18.91
C ASP A 288 14.31 5.39 19.50
N ARG A 289 13.61 5.59 20.63
CA ARG A 289 12.84 4.54 21.33
C ARG A 289 11.68 3.98 20.50
N ARG A 290 11.21 4.70 19.47
CA ARG A 290 10.10 4.30 18.60
C ARG A 290 10.52 3.30 17.53
N VAL A 291 11.82 3.16 17.24
CA VAL A 291 12.34 2.19 16.26
C VAL A 291 12.11 0.76 16.77
N ARG A 292 11.62 -0.11 15.87
CA ARG A 292 11.32 -1.52 16.19
C ARG A 292 12.55 -2.27 16.69
N LEU A 293 12.36 -3.16 17.66
CA LEU A 293 13.44 -3.94 18.28
C LEU A 293 14.25 -4.74 17.26
N ARG A 294 13.60 -5.35 16.27
CA ARG A 294 14.30 -6.07 15.19
C ARG A 294 15.26 -5.18 14.40
N ASN A 295 14.90 -3.93 14.16
CA ASN A 295 15.77 -2.97 13.48
C ASN A 295 16.93 -2.56 14.39
N LYS A 296 16.69 -2.37 15.69
CA LYS A 296 17.75 -2.10 16.66
C LYS A 296 18.77 -3.25 16.75
N ALA A 297 18.29 -4.49 16.74
CA ALA A 297 19.17 -5.67 16.67
C ALA A 297 20.02 -5.67 15.39
N ALA A 298 19.42 -5.40 14.23
CA ALA A 298 20.15 -5.30 12.96
C ALA A 298 21.18 -4.13 12.98
N ILE A 299 20.85 -2.99 13.59
CA ILE A 299 21.78 -1.89 13.79
C ILE A 299 22.97 -2.34 14.63
N LEU A 300 22.77 -2.97 15.78
CA LEU A 300 23.86 -3.46 16.63
C LEU A 300 24.77 -4.44 15.89
N LEU A 301 24.18 -5.39 15.16
CA LEU A 301 24.94 -6.30 14.31
C LEU A 301 25.75 -5.56 13.24
N SER A 302 25.26 -4.45 12.70
CA SER A 302 25.98 -3.63 11.71
C SER A 302 27.21 -2.91 12.25
N TYR A 303 27.37 -2.81 13.58
CA TYR A 303 28.58 -2.28 14.20
C TYR A 303 29.68 -3.33 14.39
N ILE A 304 29.27 -4.61 14.55
CA ILE A 304 30.15 -5.69 15.00
C ILE A 304 30.56 -6.59 13.82
N LEU A 305 29.63 -6.85 12.89
CA LEU A 305 29.84 -7.84 11.85
C LEU A 305 30.42 -7.23 10.56
N PRO A 306 31.39 -7.94 9.92
CA PRO A 306 31.76 -7.64 8.54
C PRO A 306 30.52 -7.69 7.61
N THR A 307 30.53 -6.89 6.57
CA THR A 307 29.41 -6.73 5.63
C THR A 307 28.92 -8.07 5.07
N ARG A 308 29.83 -8.99 4.71
CA ARG A 308 29.46 -10.32 4.18
C ARG A 308 28.66 -11.13 5.19
N LEU A 309 29.07 -11.18 6.45
CA LEU A 309 28.34 -11.90 7.51
C LEU A 309 27.00 -11.24 7.84
N LEU A 310 26.94 -9.92 7.85
CA LEU A 310 25.69 -9.18 8.06
C LEU A 310 24.67 -9.51 6.97
N THR A 311 25.07 -9.47 5.69
CA THR A 311 24.19 -9.79 4.56
C THR A 311 23.70 -11.24 4.61
N THR A 312 24.56 -12.20 4.92
CA THR A 312 24.21 -13.62 5.06
C THR A 312 23.18 -13.81 6.17
N LEU A 313 23.41 -13.25 7.36
CA LEU A 313 22.45 -13.32 8.47
C LEU A 313 21.08 -12.71 8.16
N LEU A 314 21.05 -11.61 7.41
CA LEU A 314 19.80 -10.97 7.02
C LEU A 314 19.00 -11.78 6.00
N ARG A 315 19.64 -12.62 5.19
CA ARG A 315 18.99 -13.49 4.18
C ARG A 315 18.35 -14.74 4.78
N HIS A 316 18.89 -15.27 5.86
CA HIS A 316 18.40 -16.50 6.53
C HIS A 316 17.27 -16.25 7.53
N ARG A 317 16.71 -15.04 7.60
CA ARG A 317 15.54 -14.67 8.39
C ARG A 317 14.38 -14.24 7.47
#